data_857721d2cc265206d76e161530cc64a6
#
_entry.id   857721d2cc265206d76e161530cc64a6
#
_cell.length_a   1.000
_cell.length_b   1.000
_cell.length_c   1.000
_cell.angle_alpha   90.00
_cell.angle_beta   90.00
_cell.angle_gamma   90.00
#
_symmetry.space_group_name_H-M   'P 1'
#
loop_
_entity.id
_entity.type
_entity.pdbx_description
1 polymer ?
#
loop_
_entity_poly.entity_id
_entity_poly.type
_entity_poly.pdbx_seq_one_letter_code
_entity_poly.pdbx_strand_id
1 'polypeptide(L)'
;MGYYPTKQELQLFQSENQKELKQQHSLLKEMPIQFARGTSQQYGMDAEFREMMREMEERYKNTGEEKFYHLSSRMKSVASLDDELYEEFCDNKNSLYNWFPKLKQAIDQQDFFKVPKTKVERLPVELAQFIRLDYQDTTQESREIFNQIIFKLLELEEDKTYFIKTGTFSSKFQYHNARCTEPLEMGEYFQVINNFAMEVGAGMSVDIVAREYIEDVEENPTIYNGMPLRTEYRTFVDFDTNEVIGTGPYWHPVLLKNHLKRMSDEQMRRDYLTYLSQEEKLNYEYNKHVNKLQKKSVN
;
A
#
# COMPACT_ATOMS: atom_id res chain seq x y z
N MET A 1 -10.84 9.88 -18.51
CA MET A 1 -9.61 10.47 -19.07
C MET A 1 -8.48 9.91 -18.26
N GLY A 2 -7.72 8.96 -18.86
CA GLY A 2 -6.58 8.35 -18.23
C GLY A 2 -5.51 9.39 -17.93
N TYR A 3 -4.86 9.26 -16.81
CA TYR A 3 -3.76 10.09 -16.42
C TYR A 3 -2.47 9.48 -17.01
N TYR A 4 -2.03 10.01 -18.13
CA TYR A 4 -0.64 9.89 -18.53
C TYR A 4 0.16 10.92 -17.73
N PRO A 5 1.30 10.56 -17.16
CA PRO A 5 2.18 11.55 -16.56
C PRO A 5 2.41 12.64 -17.61
N THR A 6 1.96 13.84 -17.28
CA THR A 6 2.12 14.98 -18.15
C THR A 6 3.60 15.22 -18.41
N LYS A 7 3.94 15.88 -19.53
CA LYS A 7 5.31 16.36 -19.75
C LYS A 7 5.91 17.09 -18.54
N GLN A 8 5.08 17.68 -17.68
CA GLN A 8 5.49 18.34 -16.44
C GLN A 8 5.84 17.36 -15.32
N GLU A 9 5.19 16.22 -15.23
CA GLU A 9 5.53 15.19 -14.24
C GLU A 9 6.73 14.35 -14.70
N LEU A 10 6.86 14.13 -16.00
CA LEU A 10 8.13 13.70 -16.59
C LEU A 10 9.25 14.76 -16.40
N GLN A 11 8.90 16.03 -16.27
CA GLN A 11 9.84 17.11 -15.95
C GLN A 11 10.19 17.15 -14.45
N LEU A 12 9.36 16.63 -13.53
CA LEU A 12 9.73 16.37 -12.14
C LEU A 12 10.86 15.32 -12.04
N PHE A 13 10.87 14.33 -12.93
CA PHE A 13 12.04 13.48 -13.16
C PHE A 13 13.24 14.25 -13.74
N GLN A 14 13.03 15.47 -14.19
CA GLN A 14 14.02 16.29 -14.86
C GLN A 14 14.63 17.40 -14.00
N SER A 15 14.33 17.48 -12.69
CA SER A 15 15.01 18.45 -11.81
C SER A 15 16.48 18.07 -11.59
N GLU A 16 17.31 19.03 -11.41
CA GLU A 16 18.76 19.12 -11.10
C GLU A 16 19.77 18.06 -11.58
N ASN A 17 19.41 16.79 -11.80
CA ASN A 17 20.27 15.71 -12.34
C ASN A 17 19.72 15.09 -13.63
N GLN A 18 19.26 15.90 -14.54
CA GLN A 18 18.55 15.51 -15.77
C GLN A 18 19.24 14.45 -16.63
N LYS A 19 20.56 14.47 -16.71
CA LYS A 19 21.30 13.51 -17.57
C LYS A 19 21.29 12.11 -16.96
N GLU A 20 21.54 12.00 -15.67
CA GLU A 20 21.61 10.74 -14.95
C GLU A 20 20.25 10.07 -14.84
N LEU A 21 19.21 10.85 -14.48
CA LEU A 21 17.82 10.36 -14.47
C LEU A 21 17.32 9.94 -15.86
N LYS A 22 17.67 10.68 -16.94
CA LYS A 22 17.33 10.27 -18.30
C LYS A 22 18.00 8.97 -18.71
N GLN A 23 19.24 8.78 -18.31
CA GLN A 23 19.99 7.56 -18.60
C GLN A 23 19.40 6.37 -17.83
N GLN A 24 19.09 6.55 -16.55
CA GLN A 24 18.44 5.56 -15.71
C GLN A 24 17.02 5.22 -16.21
N HIS A 25 16.23 6.21 -16.58
CA HIS A 25 14.90 6.01 -17.16
C HIS A 25 14.95 5.34 -18.55
N SER A 26 15.98 5.62 -19.34
CA SER A 26 16.19 4.93 -20.62
C SER A 26 16.54 3.46 -20.43
N LEU A 27 17.38 3.14 -19.44
CA LEU A 27 17.72 1.76 -19.09
C LEU A 27 16.49 0.98 -18.60
N LEU A 28 15.66 1.59 -17.76
CA LEU A 28 14.41 0.96 -17.28
C LEU A 28 13.35 0.80 -18.37
N LYS A 29 13.33 1.66 -19.39
CA LYS A 29 12.41 1.49 -20.53
C LYS A 29 12.70 0.23 -21.34
N GLU A 30 13.97 -0.09 -21.53
CA GLU A 30 14.34 -1.26 -22.34
C GLU A 30 14.19 -2.57 -21.56
N MET A 31 14.51 -2.57 -20.27
CA MET A 31 14.54 -3.78 -19.44
C MET A 31 13.13 -4.34 -19.12
N PRO A 32 12.17 -3.56 -18.58
CA PRO A 32 10.84 -4.05 -18.29
C PRO A 32 10.08 -4.51 -19.54
N ILE A 33 10.24 -3.82 -20.66
CA ILE A 33 9.57 -4.18 -21.93
C ILE A 33 10.08 -5.53 -22.45
N GLN A 34 11.36 -5.82 -22.32
CA GLN A 34 11.91 -7.12 -22.71
C GLN A 34 11.36 -8.25 -21.84
N PHE A 35 11.28 -8.03 -20.52
CA PHE A 35 10.72 -9.03 -19.60
C PHE A 35 9.21 -9.19 -19.75
N ALA A 36 8.46 -8.09 -19.89
CA ALA A 36 7.02 -8.15 -20.13
C ALA A 36 6.68 -8.84 -21.46
N ARG A 37 7.48 -8.63 -22.51
CA ARG A 37 7.33 -9.35 -23.77
C ARG A 37 7.67 -10.84 -23.64
N GLY A 38 8.65 -11.20 -22.81
CA GLY A 38 8.98 -12.61 -22.52
C GLY A 38 7.83 -13.34 -21.85
N THR A 39 7.17 -12.72 -20.89
CA THR A 39 6.02 -13.30 -20.18
C THR A 39 4.74 -13.29 -21.03
N SER A 40 4.44 -12.24 -21.79
CA SER A 40 3.25 -12.18 -22.65
C SER A 40 3.34 -13.09 -23.87
N GLN A 41 4.53 -13.25 -24.45
CA GLN A 41 4.74 -14.19 -25.56
C GLN A 41 4.68 -15.65 -25.11
N GLN A 42 4.98 -15.94 -23.86
CA GLN A 42 4.94 -17.31 -23.33
C GLN A 42 3.53 -17.87 -23.25
N TYR A 43 2.50 -17.04 -23.19
CA TYR A 43 1.14 -17.53 -22.93
C TYR A 43 0.17 -17.42 -24.12
N GLY A 44 0.45 -16.63 -25.17
CA GLY A 44 -0.41 -16.54 -26.38
C GLY A 44 -1.91 -16.27 -26.12
N MET A 45 -2.25 -15.93 -24.87
CA MET A 45 -3.60 -15.93 -24.30
C MET A 45 -4.11 -14.53 -23.91
N ASP A 46 -3.40 -13.46 -24.26
CA ASP A 46 -3.77 -12.13 -23.76
C ASP A 46 -5.21 -11.73 -24.09
N ALA A 47 -5.70 -12.03 -25.29
CA ALA A 47 -7.07 -11.67 -25.69
C ALA A 47 -8.13 -12.51 -24.95
N GLU A 48 -7.95 -13.84 -24.90
CA GLU A 48 -8.87 -14.75 -24.19
C GLU A 48 -8.83 -14.47 -22.68
N PHE A 49 -7.66 -14.20 -22.14
CA PHE A 49 -7.48 -13.90 -20.74
C PHE A 49 -8.18 -12.59 -20.35
N ARG A 50 -8.11 -11.56 -21.19
CA ARG A 50 -8.83 -10.30 -20.99
C ARG A 50 -10.33 -10.44 -21.11
N GLU A 51 -10.80 -11.26 -22.04
CA GLU A 51 -12.23 -11.57 -22.15
C GLU A 51 -12.74 -12.25 -20.87
N MET A 52 -11.99 -13.23 -20.34
CA MET A 52 -12.31 -13.84 -19.05
C MET A 52 -12.32 -12.83 -17.88
N MET A 53 -11.37 -11.90 -17.84
CA MET A 53 -11.37 -10.84 -16.81
C MET A 53 -12.65 -10.00 -16.88
N ARG A 54 -13.02 -9.54 -18.08
CA ARG A 54 -14.25 -8.76 -18.31
C ARG A 54 -15.50 -9.55 -17.91
N GLU A 55 -15.56 -10.83 -18.26
CA GLU A 55 -16.66 -11.72 -17.85
C GLU A 55 -16.76 -11.81 -16.33
N MET A 56 -15.65 -11.94 -15.60
CA MET A 56 -15.65 -11.98 -14.13
C MET A 56 -16.12 -10.67 -13.53
N GLU A 57 -15.73 -9.54 -14.10
CA GLU A 57 -16.21 -8.22 -13.68
C GLU A 57 -17.70 -8.02 -13.89
N GLU A 58 -18.21 -8.44 -15.04
CA GLU A 58 -19.66 -8.41 -15.33
C GLU A 58 -20.43 -9.31 -14.37
N ARG A 59 -19.92 -10.50 -14.08
CA ARG A 59 -20.53 -11.40 -13.09
C ARG A 59 -20.54 -10.75 -11.70
N TYR A 60 -19.46 -10.09 -11.28
CA TYR A 60 -19.43 -9.37 -10.03
C TYR A 60 -20.47 -8.24 -9.99
N LYS A 61 -20.51 -7.42 -11.05
CA LYS A 61 -21.51 -6.33 -11.16
C LYS A 61 -22.95 -6.85 -11.08
N ASN A 62 -23.23 -8.01 -11.67
CA ASN A 62 -24.57 -8.57 -11.74
C ASN A 62 -24.99 -9.35 -10.49
N THR A 63 -24.05 -9.99 -9.79
CA THR A 63 -24.35 -10.88 -8.66
C THR A 63 -23.94 -10.35 -7.30
N GLY A 64 -22.97 -9.42 -7.24
CA GLY A 64 -22.35 -8.95 -6.01
C GLY A 64 -21.48 -10.00 -5.30
N GLU A 65 -21.24 -11.18 -5.92
CA GLU A 65 -20.44 -12.23 -5.31
C GLU A 65 -18.95 -11.91 -5.32
N GLU A 66 -18.35 -11.69 -4.18
CA GLU A 66 -16.94 -11.31 -3.99
C GLU A 66 -15.93 -12.25 -4.69
N LYS A 67 -16.28 -13.53 -4.86
CA LYS A 67 -15.41 -14.49 -5.55
C LYS A 67 -15.04 -14.02 -6.98
N PHE A 68 -15.96 -13.37 -7.68
CA PHE A 68 -15.72 -12.87 -9.03
C PHE A 68 -14.81 -11.64 -9.03
N TYR A 69 -14.96 -10.76 -8.02
CA TYR A 69 -14.04 -9.64 -7.79
C TYR A 69 -12.60 -10.14 -7.54
N HIS A 70 -12.44 -11.09 -6.61
CA HIS A 70 -11.13 -11.64 -6.31
C HIS A 70 -10.49 -12.36 -7.50
N LEU A 71 -11.30 -13.04 -8.31
CA LEU A 71 -10.80 -13.74 -9.50
C LEU A 71 -10.34 -12.73 -10.55
N SER A 72 -11.13 -11.72 -10.86
CA SER A 72 -10.76 -10.65 -11.80
C SER A 72 -9.49 -9.91 -11.30
N SER A 73 -9.42 -9.55 -10.03
CA SER A 73 -8.24 -8.89 -9.45
C SER A 73 -6.96 -9.73 -9.59
N ARG A 74 -7.04 -11.04 -9.36
CA ARG A 74 -5.90 -11.95 -9.59
C ARG A 74 -5.51 -12.03 -11.05
N MET A 75 -6.49 -12.08 -11.93
CA MET A 75 -6.22 -12.12 -13.38
C MET A 75 -5.52 -10.84 -13.84
N LYS A 76 -5.95 -9.66 -13.34
CA LYS A 76 -5.29 -8.39 -13.63
C LYS A 76 -3.83 -8.34 -13.14
N SER A 77 -3.54 -8.98 -12.03
CA SER A 77 -2.18 -8.99 -11.48
C SER A 77 -1.17 -9.76 -12.33
N VAL A 78 -1.63 -10.71 -13.15
CA VAL A 78 -0.78 -11.51 -14.05
C VAL A 78 -0.93 -11.15 -15.53
N ALA A 79 -1.90 -10.32 -15.89
CA ALA A 79 -2.05 -9.80 -17.25
C ALA A 79 -0.90 -8.87 -17.61
N SER A 80 -0.53 -8.79 -18.89
CA SER A 80 0.44 -7.79 -19.35
C SER A 80 -0.07 -6.38 -19.04
N LEU A 81 0.77 -5.55 -18.44
CA LEU A 81 0.44 -4.17 -18.14
C LEU A 81 0.61 -3.33 -19.42
N ASP A 82 -0.49 -3.07 -20.07
CA ASP A 82 -0.59 -2.09 -21.14
C ASP A 82 -1.22 -0.78 -20.66
N ASP A 83 -1.42 0.13 -21.60
CA ASP A 83 -1.97 1.45 -21.31
C ASP A 83 -3.39 1.38 -20.72
N GLU A 84 -4.24 0.49 -21.24
CA GLU A 84 -5.62 0.33 -20.76
C GLU A 84 -5.67 -0.16 -19.31
N LEU A 85 -4.91 -1.21 -18.99
CA LEU A 85 -4.84 -1.73 -17.62
C LEU A 85 -4.14 -0.77 -16.66
N TYR A 86 -3.12 -0.05 -17.14
CA TYR A 86 -2.46 0.98 -16.35
C TYR A 86 -3.42 2.13 -16.00
N GLU A 87 -4.21 2.61 -16.98
CA GLU A 87 -5.22 3.63 -16.75
C GLU A 87 -6.27 3.17 -15.72
N GLU A 88 -6.69 1.91 -15.79
CA GLU A 88 -7.62 1.34 -14.83
C GLU A 88 -7.06 1.36 -13.38
N PHE A 89 -5.78 1.02 -13.20
CA PHE A 89 -5.14 1.15 -11.90
C PHE A 89 -5.03 2.60 -11.43
N CYS A 90 -4.80 3.54 -12.35
CA CYS A 90 -4.77 4.97 -12.06
C CYS A 90 -6.12 5.51 -11.60
N ASP A 91 -7.21 5.02 -12.17
CA ASP A 91 -8.58 5.48 -11.88
C ASP A 91 -9.17 4.88 -10.59
N ASN A 92 -8.42 4.03 -9.89
CA ASN A 92 -8.88 3.43 -8.64
C ASN A 92 -9.17 4.48 -7.57
N LYS A 93 -10.46 4.75 -7.33
CA LYS A 93 -10.93 5.76 -6.36
C LYS A 93 -10.49 5.49 -4.93
N ASN A 94 -10.13 4.24 -4.60
CA ASN A 94 -9.65 3.86 -3.27
C ASN A 94 -8.16 4.15 -3.09
N SER A 95 -7.43 4.49 -4.16
CA SER A 95 -6.01 4.81 -4.04
C SER A 95 -5.79 6.12 -3.30
N LEU A 96 -4.81 6.12 -2.37
CA LEU A 96 -4.38 7.32 -1.67
C LEU A 96 -4.00 8.45 -2.61
N TYR A 97 -3.40 8.14 -3.76
CA TYR A 97 -3.02 9.14 -4.74
C TYR A 97 -4.21 10.00 -5.19
N ASN A 98 -5.39 9.39 -5.33
CA ASN A 98 -6.57 10.06 -5.85
C ASN A 98 -7.35 10.89 -4.81
N TRP A 99 -7.28 10.54 -3.51
CA TRP A 99 -8.07 11.23 -2.49
C TRP A 99 -7.24 11.92 -1.39
N PHE A 100 -6.04 11.43 -1.08
CA PHE A 100 -5.23 11.97 0.01
C PHE A 100 -4.83 13.45 -0.15
N PRO A 101 -4.50 13.97 -1.35
CA PRO A 101 -4.18 15.39 -1.51
C PRO A 101 -5.31 16.32 -1.06
N LYS A 102 -6.57 15.96 -1.35
CA LYS A 102 -7.75 16.72 -0.92
C LYS A 102 -7.92 16.66 0.60
N LEU A 103 -7.77 15.48 1.18
CA LEU A 103 -7.82 15.32 2.64
C LEU A 103 -6.71 16.13 3.31
N LYS A 104 -5.47 16.05 2.80
CA LYS A 104 -4.35 16.82 3.34
C LYS A 104 -4.61 18.32 3.29
N GLN A 105 -5.11 18.84 2.18
CA GLN A 105 -5.46 20.25 2.06
C GLN A 105 -6.50 20.66 3.12
N ALA A 106 -7.53 19.84 3.36
CA ALA A 106 -8.54 20.11 4.39
C ALA A 106 -7.95 20.06 5.80
N ILE A 107 -7.02 19.13 6.07
CA ILE A 107 -6.35 19.01 7.37
C ILE A 107 -5.41 20.20 7.62
N ASP A 108 -4.69 20.68 6.61
CA ASP A 108 -3.77 21.82 6.73
C ASP A 108 -4.52 23.16 7.01
N GLN A 109 -5.83 23.21 6.80
CA GLN A 109 -6.67 24.39 7.09
C GLN A 109 -7.20 24.44 8.53
N GLN A 110 -6.87 23.46 9.35
CA GLN A 110 -7.30 23.38 10.75
C GLN A 110 -6.17 22.82 11.65
N ASP A 111 -6.26 23.06 12.96
CA ASP A 111 -5.19 22.69 13.92
C ASP A 111 -5.47 21.41 14.70
N PHE A 112 -6.66 20.83 14.58
CA PHE A 112 -7.08 19.71 15.40
C PHE A 112 -6.53 18.36 14.91
N PHE A 113 -6.63 18.10 13.60
CA PHE A 113 -6.11 16.88 12.99
C PHE A 113 -4.70 17.12 12.45
N LYS A 114 -3.85 16.11 12.60
CA LYS A 114 -2.52 16.04 11.98
C LYS A 114 -2.36 14.73 11.26
N VAL A 115 -1.68 14.76 10.14
CA VAL A 115 -1.26 13.56 9.42
C VAL A 115 0.26 13.43 9.49
N PRO A 116 0.80 12.22 9.56
CA PRO A 116 2.24 12.02 9.39
C PRO A 116 2.70 12.59 8.06
N LYS A 117 3.93 13.09 7.99
CA LYS A 117 4.54 13.49 6.73
C LYS A 117 4.45 12.32 5.75
N THR A 118 3.77 12.52 4.65
CA THR A 118 3.41 11.46 3.71
C THR A 118 3.71 11.93 2.30
N LYS A 119 4.47 11.12 1.56
CA LYS A 119 4.70 11.24 0.13
C LYS A 119 3.86 10.19 -0.57
N VAL A 120 3.16 10.59 -1.61
CA VAL A 120 2.31 9.71 -2.43
C VAL A 120 2.62 10.02 -3.89
N GLU A 121 3.17 9.04 -4.57
CA GLU A 121 3.59 9.19 -5.96
C GLU A 121 2.99 8.08 -6.82
N ARG A 122 2.68 8.41 -8.06
CA ARG A 122 2.24 7.48 -9.09
C ARG A 122 3.42 7.07 -9.93
N LEU A 123 3.67 5.77 -10.02
CA LEU A 123 4.74 5.24 -10.84
C LEU A 123 4.35 5.34 -12.32
N PRO A 124 5.24 5.84 -13.19
CA PRO A 124 5.09 5.71 -14.64
C PRO A 124 4.93 4.23 -15.05
N VAL A 125 4.30 3.99 -16.19
CA VAL A 125 4.01 2.64 -16.68
C VAL A 125 5.24 1.74 -16.71
N GLU A 126 6.40 2.27 -17.06
CA GLU A 126 7.66 1.52 -17.12
C GLU A 126 8.11 1.02 -15.74
N LEU A 127 7.98 1.85 -14.69
CA LEU A 127 8.29 1.45 -13.32
C LEU A 127 7.20 0.51 -12.77
N ALA A 128 5.94 0.74 -13.12
CA ALA A 128 4.84 -0.13 -12.76
C ALA A 128 4.98 -1.53 -13.41
N GLN A 129 5.55 -1.62 -14.61
CA GLN A 129 5.92 -2.90 -15.22
C GLN A 129 7.05 -3.59 -14.45
N PHE A 130 8.07 -2.83 -14.01
CA PHE A 130 9.22 -3.37 -13.27
C PHE A 130 8.80 -4.01 -11.95
N ILE A 131 7.92 -3.40 -11.18
CA ILE A 131 7.46 -3.94 -9.88
C ILE A 131 6.66 -5.25 -9.99
N ARG A 132 6.26 -5.63 -11.19
CA ARG A 132 5.55 -6.90 -11.47
C ARG A 132 6.47 -8.07 -11.77
N LEU A 133 7.76 -7.80 -11.95
CA LEU A 133 8.73 -8.85 -12.17
C LEU A 133 9.03 -9.59 -10.87
N ASP A 134 9.21 -10.90 -10.96
CA ASP A 134 9.74 -11.67 -9.86
C ASP A 134 11.19 -11.25 -9.55
N TYR A 135 11.57 -11.34 -8.29
CA TYR A 135 12.92 -10.96 -7.86
C TYR A 135 14.03 -11.66 -8.65
N GLN A 136 13.81 -12.94 -8.97
CA GLN A 136 14.74 -13.75 -9.76
C GLN A 136 14.84 -13.33 -11.24
N ASP A 137 13.85 -12.59 -11.74
CA ASP A 137 13.80 -12.07 -13.12
C ASP A 137 14.44 -10.68 -13.24
N THR A 138 14.93 -10.14 -12.12
CA THR A 138 15.62 -8.85 -12.06
C THR A 138 17.10 -9.02 -11.78
N THR A 139 17.96 -8.15 -12.33
CA THR A 139 19.38 -8.09 -11.98
C THR A 139 19.60 -7.20 -10.78
N GLN A 140 20.72 -7.38 -10.08
CA GLN A 140 21.11 -6.49 -8.99
C GLN A 140 21.17 -5.03 -9.47
N GLU A 141 21.82 -4.80 -10.60
CA GLU A 141 21.94 -3.46 -11.20
C GLU A 141 20.56 -2.83 -11.46
N SER A 142 19.60 -3.58 -12.02
CA SER A 142 18.25 -3.06 -12.27
C SER A 142 17.51 -2.70 -10.98
N ARG A 143 17.70 -3.46 -9.91
CA ARG A 143 17.12 -3.15 -8.60
C ARG A 143 17.75 -1.91 -7.97
N GLU A 144 19.06 -1.77 -8.06
CA GLU A 144 19.78 -0.58 -7.57
C GLU A 144 19.32 0.70 -8.31
N ILE A 145 19.16 0.63 -9.63
CA ILE A 145 18.63 1.74 -10.44
C ILE A 145 17.19 2.05 -10.01
N PHE A 146 16.35 1.03 -9.88
CA PHE A 146 14.97 1.19 -9.45
C PHE A 146 14.87 1.85 -8.06
N ASN A 147 15.65 1.37 -7.10
CA ASN A 147 15.75 1.92 -5.76
C ASN A 147 16.14 3.41 -5.77
N GLN A 148 17.16 3.77 -6.56
CA GLN A 148 17.60 5.18 -6.69
C GLN A 148 16.50 6.07 -7.28
N ILE A 149 15.74 5.57 -8.27
CA ILE A 149 14.63 6.32 -8.84
C ILE A 149 13.52 6.53 -7.80
N ILE A 150 13.13 5.48 -7.10
CA ILE A 150 12.10 5.57 -6.06
C ILE A 150 12.52 6.50 -4.92
N PHE A 151 13.77 6.41 -4.47
CA PHE A 151 14.32 7.29 -3.44
C PHE A 151 14.21 8.77 -3.83
N LYS A 152 14.61 9.10 -5.07
CA LYS A 152 14.53 10.48 -5.60
C LYS A 152 13.09 10.91 -5.85
N LEU A 153 12.25 10.04 -6.39
CA LEU A 153 10.84 10.33 -6.70
C LEU A 153 10.06 10.72 -5.44
N LEU A 154 10.29 10.00 -4.35
CA LEU A 154 9.64 10.25 -3.08
C LEU A 154 10.37 11.31 -2.24
N GLU A 155 11.49 11.87 -2.71
CA GLU A 155 12.32 12.83 -1.97
C GLU A 155 12.61 12.34 -0.53
N LEU A 156 13.11 11.12 -0.41
CA LEU A 156 13.37 10.50 0.88
C LEU A 156 14.66 11.04 1.52
N GLU A 157 14.76 10.88 2.83
CA GLU A 157 15.92 11.22 3.65
C GLU A 157 16.55 9.91 4.16
N GLU A 158 17.88 9.74 4.03
CA GLU A 158 18.57 8.47 4.35
C GLU A 158 18.51 8.09 5.83
N ASP A 159 18.45 9.10 6.70
CA ASP A 159 18.46 8.93 8.16
C ASP A 159 17.08 8.70 8.77
N LYS A 160 16.05 8.57 7.94
CA LYS A 160 14.67 8.39 8.40
C LYS A 160 14.14 6.98 8.18
N THR A 161 13.27 6.59 9.06
CA THR A 161 12.46 5.37 8.89
C THR A 161 11.11 5.76 8.27
N TYR A 162 10.63 4.94 7.33
CA TYR A 162 9.35 5.13 6.68
C TYR A 162 8.44 3.92 6.86
N PHE A 163 7.14 4.18 6.87
CA PHE A 163 6.12 3.17 6.71
C PHE A 163 5.64 3.19 5.26
N ILE A 164 5.86 2.08 4.56
CA ILE A 164 5.53 1.94 3.15
C ILE A 164 4.15 1.31 2.98
N LYS A 165 3.45 1.76 1.94
CA LYS A 165 2.16 1.22 1.53
C LYS A 165 2.07 1.27 0.00
N THR A 166 1.16 0.47 -0.57
CA THR A 166 0.63 0.78 -1.89
C THR A 166 -0.48 1.82 -1.77
N GLY A 167 -0.97 2.33 -2.89
CA GLY A 167 -2.11 3.26 -2.89
C GLY A 167 -3.34 2.71 -2.17
N THR A 168 -3.54 1.40 -2.18
CA THR A 168 -4.74 0.74 -1.66
C THR A 168 -4.50 -0.22 -0.51
N PHE A 169 -3.25 -0.66 -0.28
CA PHE A 169 -2.93 -1.73 0.65
C PHE A 169 -1.81 -1.35 1.63
N SER A 170 -1.91 -1.89 2.85
CA SER A 170 -0.91 -1.72 3.91
C SER A 170 -0.56 -3.09 4.48
N SER A 171 0.69 -3.52 4.30
CA SER A 171 1.18 -4.84 4.71
C SER A 171 1.41 -4.95 6.23
N LYS A 172 0.38 -4.65 7.04
CA LYS A 172 0.49 -4.67 8.50
C LYS A 172 0.82 -6.06 9.05
N PHE A 173 0.36 -7.13 8.41
CA PHE A 173 0.60 -8.51 8.84
C PHE A 173 2.02 -9.03 8.52
N GLN A 174 2.73 -8.29 7.66
CA GLN A 174 4.16 -8.46 7.40
C GLN A 174 4.88 -7.15 7.71
N TYR A 175 4.79 -6.74 8.96
CA TYR A 175 5.18 -5.40 9.38
C TYR A 175 6.63 -5.04 9.08
N HIS A 176 7.54 -6.00 9.17
CA HIS A 176 8.96 -5.82 8.84
C HIS A 176 9.16 -5.37 7.38
N ASN A 177 8.30 -5.80 6.45
CA ASN A 177 8.33 -5.38 5.05
C ASN A 177 7.72 -3.98 4.85
N ALA A 178 6.82 -3.57 5.73
CA ALA A 178 6.19 -2.26 5.66
C ALA A 178 6.98 -1.16 6.39
N ARG A 179 7.88 -1.53 7.33
CA ARG A 179 8.76 -0.61 8.05
C ARG A 179 10.13 -0.56 7.37
N CYS A 180 10.33 0.41 6.51
CA CYS A 180 11.59 0.62 5.81
C CYS A 180 12.55 1.42 6.68
N THR A 181 13.62 0.77 7.13
CA THR A 181 14.75 1.40 7.85
C THR A 181 15.90 1.75 6.93
N GLU A 182 15.84 1.30 5.70
CA GLU A 182 16.85 1.46 4.65
C GLU A 182 16.21 2.20 3.45
N PRO A 183 16.05 3.54 3.52
CA PRO A 183 15.32 4.29 2.48
C PRO A 183 15.89 4.15 1.08
N LEU A 184 17.20 3.85 0.97
CA LEU A 184 17.85 3.57 -0.31
C LEU A 184 17.39 2.27 -0.97
N GLU A 185 16.73 1.36 -0.23
CA GLU A 185 16.15 0.11 -0.71
C GLU A 185 14.61 0.18 -0.85
N MET A 186 14.04 1.38 -0.76
CA MET A 186 12.59 1.61 -0.77
C MET A 186 11.86 0.92 -1.93
N GLY A 187 12.48 0.86 -3.10
CA GLY A 187 11.90 0.21 -4.27
C GLY A 187 11.67 -1.29 -4.07
N GLU A 188 12.65 -1.99 -3.47
CA GLU A 188 12.53 -3.42 -3.18
C GLU A 188 11.47 -3.69 -2.11
N TYR A 189 11.45 -2.89 -1.04
CA TYR A 189 10.36 -2.97 -0.05
C TYR A 189 9.00 -2.78 -0.69
N PHE A 190 8.86 -1.82 -1.60
CA PHE A 190 7.60 -1.58 -2.30
C PHE A 190 7.21 -2.76 -3.19
N GLN A 191 8.15 -3.36 -3.94
CA GLN A 191 7.90 -4.54 -4.75
C GLN A 191 7.38 -5.71 -3.90
N VAL A 192 8.01 -5.97 -2.75
CA VAL A 192 7.58 -7.02 -1.82
C VAL A 192 6.14 -6.79 -1.32
N ILE A 193 5.82 -5.55 -0.92
CA ILE A 193 4.47 -5.21 -0.44
C ILE A 193 3.43 -5.33 -1.56
N ASN A 194 3.77 -4.91 -2.77
CA ASN A 194 2.87 -4.97 -3.90
C ASN A 194 2.59 -6.42 -4.31
N ASN A 195 3.61 -7.27 -4.33
CA ASN A 195 3.45 -8.70 -4.59
C ASN A 195 2.57 -9.38 -3.52
N PHE A 196 2.81 -9.07 -2.25
CA PHE A 196 1.97 -9.59 -1.18
C PHE A 196 0.52 -9.10 -1.27
N ALA A 197 0.29 -7.85 -1.68
CA ALA A 197 -1.06 -7.34 -1.94
C ALA A 197 -1.80 -8.16 -3.01
N MET A 198 -1.09 -8.57 -4.08
CA MET A 198 -1.64 -9.43 -5.12
C MET A 198 -1.95 -10.84 -4.57
N GLU A 199 -1.05 -11.43 -3.80
CA GLU A 199 -1.24 -12.76 -3.20
C GLU A 199 -2.47 -12.84 -2.30
N VAL A 200 -2.72 -11.81 -1.50
CA VAL A 200 -3.87 -11.76 -0.58
C VAL A 200 -5.16 -11.25 -1.25
N GLY A 201 -5.13 -10.98 -2.54
CA GLY A 201 -6.30 -10.52 -3.30
C GLY A 201 -6.66 -9.04 -3.11
N ALA A 202 -5.75 -8.22 -2.56
CA ALA A 202 -5.94 -6.77 -2.43
C ALA A 202 -5.68 -6.02 -3.76
N GLY A 203 -5.16 -6.72 -4.76
CA GLY A 203 -4.86 -6.17 -6.08
C GLY A 203 -3.55 -5.39 -6.15
N MET A 204 -3.11 -5.17 -7.38
CA MET A 204 -1.94 -4.35 -7.68
C MET A 204 -2.26 -2.86 -7.53
N SER A 205 -1.25 -2.07 -7.21
CA SER A 205 -1.32 -0.61 -7.24
C SER A 205 -0.10 -0.05 -7.96
N VAL A 206 -0.32 0.97 -8.77
CA VAL A 206 0.74 1.76 -9.42
C VAL A 206 1.16 2.95 -8.58
N ASP A 207 0.55 3.13 -7.42
CA ASP A 207 0.80 4.24 -6.52
C ASP A 207 1.62 3.76 -5.31
N ILE A 208 2.73 4.43 -5.03
CA ILE A 208 3.59 4.20 -3.88
C ILE A 208 3.38 5.28 -2.82
N VAL A 209 3.36 4.87 -1.58
CA VAL A 209 3.17 5.75 -0.42
C VAL A 209 4.30 5.52 0.57
N ALA A 210 5.07 6.56 0.84
CA ALA A 210 6.04 6.59 1.93
C ALA A 210 5.55 7.58 3.00
N ARG A 211 5.34 7.08 4.19
CA ARG A 211 4.91 7.85 5.35
C ARG A 211 6.02 7.85 6.38
N GLU A 212 6.40 9.01 6.88
CA GLU A 212 7.36 9.10 7.98
C GLU A 212 6.89 8.22 9.15
N TYR A 213 7.76 7.34 9.61
CA TYR A 213 7.44 6.41 10.67
C TYR A 213 7.26 7.16 12.00
N ILE A 214 6.18 6.88 12.69
CA ILE A 214 5.93 7.41 14.02
C ILE A 214 6.40 6.37 15.02
N GLU A 215 7.40 6.71 15.83
CA GLU A 215 7.89 5.82 16.88
C GLU A 215 6.81 5.54 17.93
N ASP A 216 6.86 4.35 18.50
CA ASP A 216 5.96 3.98 19.59
C ASP A 216 6.50 4.50 20.92
N VAL A 217 5.92 5.59 21.39
CA VAL A 217 6.28 6.22 22.67
C VAL A 217 5.57 5.61 23.88
N GLU A 218 4.62 4.70 23.64
CA GLU A 218 3.83 4.02 24.68
C GLU A 218 4.46 2.71 25.13
N GLU A 219 5.53 2.27 24.45
CA GLU A 219 6.18 0.97 24.66
C GLU A 219 5.18 -0.20 24.62
N ASN A 220 4.28 -0.19 23.62
CA ASN A 220 3.25 -1.19 23.47
C ASN A 220 3.86 -2.56 23.11
N PRO A 221 3.18 -3.67 23.48
CA PRO A 221 3.58 -4.99 23.00
C PRO A 221 3.51 -5.05 21.48
N THR A 222 4.40 -5.82 20.87
CA THR A 222 4.47 -5.98 19.42
C THR A 222 3.91 -7.32 18.98
N ILE A 223 3.28 -7.32 17.79
CA ILE A 223 2.83 -8.52 17.07
C ILE A 223 3.28 -8.43 15.60
N TYR A 224 3.08 -9.44 14.79
CA TYR A 224 3.36 -9.45 13.35
C TYR A 224 4.79 -8.95 13.01
N ASN A 225 5.79 -9.51 13.71
CA ASN A 225 7.20 -9.17 13.52
C ASN A 225 7.53 -7.69 13.82
N GLY A 226 7.06 -7.19 14.94
CA GLY A 226 7.46 -5.89 15.47
C GLY A 226 6.43 -4.78 15.33
N MET A 227 5.21 -5.07 14.89
CA MET A 227 4.13 -4.08 14.85
C MET A 227 3.64 -3.76 16.28
N PRO A 228 3.79 -2.53 16.76
CA PRO A 228 3.29 -2.16 18.08
C PRO A 228 1.76 -2.07 18.10
N LEU A 229 1.15 -2.58 19.15
CA LEU A 229 -0.30 -2.48 19.41
C LEU A 229 -0.65 -1.11 19.98
N ARG A 230 -0.49 -0.09 19.17
CA ARG A 230 -0.77 1.30 19.55
C ARG A 230 -2.25 1.51 19.83
N THR A 231 -2.54 2.54 20.60
CA THR A 231 -3.90 3.04 20.78
C THR A 231 -4.41 3.65 19.48
N GLU A 232 -5.05 2.83 18.66
CA GLU A 232 -5.62 3.23 17.37
C GLU A 232 -7.14 3.12 17.39
N TYR A 233 -7.81 4.11 16.77
CA TYR A 233 -9.26 4.11 16.58
C TYR A 233 -9.62 4.16 15.10
N ARG A 234 -10.74 3.54 14.77
CA ARG A 234 -11.38 3.68 13.47
C ARG A 234 -12.69 4.40 13.65
N THR A 235 -12.81 5.54 12.99
CA THR A 235 -14.06 6.33 12.94
C THR A 235 -14.70 6.16 11.58
N PHE A 236 -15.97 5.82 11.57
CA PHE A 236 -16.80 5.72 10.37
C PHE A 236 -17.61 7.00 10.25
N VAL A 237 -17.56 7.62 9.08
CA VAL A 237 -18.23 8.88 8.78
C VAL A 237 -19.15 8.66 7.59
N ASP A 238 -20.39 9.10 7.71
CA ASP A 238 -21.33 9.20 6.60
C ASP A 238 -20.99 10.47 5.81
N PHE A 239 -20.62 10.32 4.55
CA PHE A 239 -20.24 11.45 3.70
C PHE A 239 -21.44 12.23 3.16
N ASP A 240 -22.64 11.66 3.16
CA ASP A 240 -23.84 12.34 2.71
C ASP A 240 -24.37 13.28 3.78
N THR A 241 -24.32 12.83 5.05
CA THR A 241 -24.80 13.62 6.20
C THR A 241 -23.68 14.35 6.94
N ASN A 242 -22.41 14.01 6.69
CA ASN A 242 -21.22 14.43 7.45
C ASN A 242 -21.27 14.05 8.94
N GLU A 243 -21.98 12.99 9.27
CA GLU A 243 -22.12 12.52 10.64
C GLU A 243 -21.18 11.35 10.94
N VAL A 244 -20.70 11.30 12.19
CA VAL A 244 -19.95 10.16 12.69
C VAL A 244 -20.92 9.03 13.02
N ILE A 245 -20.91 7.95 12.23
CA ILE A 245 -21.73 6.76 12.45
C ILE A 245 -21.28 6.01 13.70
N GLY A 246 -19.96 5.95 13.92
CA GLY A 246 -19.40 5.28 15.09
C GLY A 246 -17.89 5.32 15.12
N THR A 247 -17.33 5.10 16.29
CA THR A 247 -15.89 5.00 16.53
C THR A 247 -15.61 3.77 17.39
N GLY A 248 -14.69 2.93 16.95
CA GLY A 248 -14.25 1.74 17.67
C GLY A 248 -12.74 1.61 17.68
N PRO A 249 -12.17 0.82 18.61
CA PRO A 249 -10.74 0.53 18.61
C PRO A 249 -10.40 -0.26 17.36
N TYR A 250 -9.28 0.08 16.75
CA TYR A 250 -8.79 -0.68 15.61
C TYR A 250 -8.35 -2.09 16.03
N TRP A 251 -7.63 -2.18 17.14
CA TRP A 251 -7.19 -3.43 17.74
C TRP A 251 -8.12 -3.83 18.88
N HIS A 252 -9.32 -4.35 18.54
CA HIS A 252 -10.25 -4.78 19.56
C HIS A 252 -9.70 -6.03 20.29
N PRO A 253 -9.48 -5.98 21.63
CA PRO A 253 -8.76 -7.03 22.36
C PRO A 253 -9.32 -8.43 22.15
N VAL A 254 -10.65 -8.60 22.20
CA VAL A 254 -11.30 -9.92 22.05
C VAL A 254 -11.10 -10.47 20.62
N LEU A 255 -11.20 -9.62 19.59
CA LEU A 255 -11.02 -10.05 18.21
C LEU A 255 -9.57 -10.42 17.94
N LEU A 256 -8.63 -9.60 18.41
CA LEU A 256 -7.21 -9.86 18.27
C LEU A 256 -6.80 -11.17 18.98
N LYS A 257 -7.24 -11.37 20.22
CA LYS A 257 -6.99 -12.60 20.96
C LYS A 257 -7.50 -13.85 20.24
N ASN A 258 -8.71 -13.80 19.73
CA ASN A 258 -9.31 -14.91 18.99
C ASN A 258 -8.58 -15.17 17.66
N HIS A 259 -8.11 -14.14 17.00
CA HIS A 259 -7.36 -14.24 15.75
C HIS A 259 -6.00 -14.92 16.02
N LEU A 260 -5.21 -14.39 16.94
CA LEU A 260 -3.89 -14.93 17.30
C LEU A 260 -3.94 -16.37 17.81
N LYS A 261 -4.97 -16.72 18.59
CA LYS A 261 -5.17 -18.09 19.11
C LYS A 261 -5.35 -19.14 18.02
N ARG A 262 -5.88 -18.76 16.85
CA ARG A 262 -6.17 -19.67 15.73
C ARG A 262 -4.96 -19.88 14.81
N MET A 263 -3.91 -19.12 15.00
CA MET A 263 -2.74 -19.18 14.12
C MET A 263 -1.83 -20.35 14.50
N SER A 264 -1.33 -21.05 13.49
CA SER A 264 -0.46 -22.21 13.66
C SER A 264 1.03 -21.86 13.62
N ASP A 265 1.36 -20.66 13.19
CA ASP A 265 2.72 -20.16 13.11
C ASP A 265 3.33 -19.94 14.49
N GLU A 266 4.61 -20.31 14.66
CA GLU A 266 5.30 -20.18 15.95
C GLU A 266 5.53 -18.73 16.37
N GLN A 267 5.76 -17.82 15.41
CA GLN A 267 5.86 -16.39 15.68
C GLN A 267 4.52 -15.85 16.20
N MET A 268 3.43 -16.20 15.53
CA MET A 268 2.08 -15.81 15.96
C MET A 268 1.71 -16.37 17.33
N ARG A 269 2.21 -17.55 17.64
CA ARG A 269 2.05 -18.13 18.98
C ARG A 269 2.80 -17.32 20.03
N ARG A 270 4.02 -16.87 19.74
CA ARG A 270 4.77 -15.96 20.62
C ARG A 270 4.04 -14.63 20.78
N ASP A 271 3.55 -14.06 19.69
CA ASP A 271 2.77 -12.83 19.69
C ASP A 271 1.49 -12.97 20.53
N TYR A 272 0.82 -14.13 20.48
CA TYR A 272 -0.33 -14.43 21.33
C TYR A 272 0.04 -14.49 22.82
N LEU A 273 1.16 -15.09 23.17
CA LEU A 273 1.64 -15.13 24.56
C LEU A 273 2.03 -13.74 25.05
N THR A 274 2.67 -12.95 24.20
CA THR A 274 2.97 -11.53 24.48
C THR A 274 1.68 -10.74 24.70
N TYR A 275 0.68 -10.92 23.84
CA TYR A 275 -0.63 -10.31 24.00
C TYR A 275 -1.28 -10.68 25.34
N LEU A 276 -1.28 -11.96 25.71
CA LEU A 276 -1.86 -12.41 26.98
C LEU A 276 -1.20 -11.77 28.20
N SER A 277 0.12 -11.58 28.16
CA SER A 277 0.86 -10.93 29.26
C SER A 277 0.51 -9.45 29.42
N GLN A 278 -0.05 -8.81 28.40
CA GLN A 278 -0.39 -7.39 28.34
C GLN A 278 -1.92 -7.13 28.25
N GLU A 279 -2.72 -8.20 28.24
CA GLU A 279 -4.17 -8.09 27.99
C GLU A 279 -4.87 -7.13 28.96
N GLU A 280 -4.51 -7.16 30.23
CA GLU A 280 -5.12 -6.30 31.25
C GLU A 280 -4.80 -4.83 31.01
N LYS A 281 -3.54 -4.50 30.68
CA LYS A 281 -3.09 -3.14 30.33
C LYS A 281 -3.82 -2.64 29.09
N LEU A 282 -3.90 -3.46 28.04
CA LEU A 282 -4.57 -3.11 26.78
C LEU A 282 -6.06 -2.84 26.98
N ASN A 283 -6.74 -3.68 27.77
CA ASN A 283 -8.15 -3.50 28.10
C ASN A 283 -8.39 -2.24 28.95
N TYR A 284 -7.49 -1.92 29.87
CA TYR A 284 -7.57 -0.71 30.68
C TYR A 284 -7.45 0.56 29.81
N GLU A 285 -6.43 0.63 28.96
CA GLU A 285 -6.20 1.78 28.06
C GLU A 285 -7.36 1.93 27.06
N TYR A 286 -7.85 0.81 26.51
CA TYR A 286 -9.03 0.80 25.67
C TYR A 286 -10.24 1.47 26.34
N ASN A 287 -10.63 1.00 27.52
CA ASN A 287 -11.81 1.52 28.24
C ASN A 287 -11.65 3.00 28.59
N LYS A 288 -10.45 3.41 28.99
CA LYS A 288 -10.13 4.81 29.30
C LYS A 288 -10.34 5.74 28.10
N HIS A 289 -9.94 5.33 26.91
CA HIS A 289 -10.05 6.15 25.71
C HIS A 289 -11.45 6.16 25.09
N VAL A 290 -12.13 5.03 25.04
CA VAL A 290 -13.54 4.94 24.60
C VAL A 290 -14.42 5.87 25.44
N ASN A 291 -14.27 5.85 26.76
CA ASN A 291 -15.03 6.74 27.64
C ASN A 291 -14.74 8.23 27.41
N LYS A 292 -13.52 8.59 26.99
CA LYS A 292 -13.18 9.98 26.63
C LYS A 292 -13.81 10.40 25.32
N LEU A 293 -13.84 9.51 24.31
CA LEU A 293 -14.43 9.80 23.00
C LEU A 293 -15.95 9.93 23.09
N GLN A 294 -16.60 9.03 23.82
CA GLN A 294 -18.05 9.10 24.06
C GLN A 294 -18.48 10.39 24.77
N LYS A 295 -17.65 10.89 25.71
CA LYS A 295 -17.92 12.17 26.38
C LYS A 295 -17.72 13.40 25.47
N LYS A 296 -16.86 13.31 24.46
CA LYS A 296 -16.63 14.41 23.49
C LYS A 296 -17.70 14.45 22.38
N SER A 297 -18.33 13.33 22.05
CA SER A 297 -19.38 13.27 21.04
C SER A 297 -20.76 13.72 21.54
N VAL A 298 -20.93 13.99 22.85
CA VAL A 298 -22.18 14.41 23.49
C VAL A 298 -22.17 15.92 23.86
N ASN A 299 -21.04 16.61 23.69
CA ASN A 299 -20.89 18.05 23.84
C ASN A 299 -20.58 18.72 22.50
#